data_64934e3a517494d4b4d64279b18878e3
#
_entry.id   64934e3a517494d4b4d64279b18878e3
#
_cell.length_a   1.000
_cell.length_b   1.000
_cell.length_c   1.000
_cell.angle_alpha   90.00
_cell.angle_beta   90.00
_cell.angle_gamma   90.00
#
_symmetry.space_group_name_H-M   'P 1'
#
loop_
_entity.id
_entity.type
_entity.pdbx_description
1 polymer ?
#
loop_
_entity_poly.entity_id
_entity_poly.type
_entity_poly.pdbx_seq_one_letter_code
_entity_poly.pdbx_strand_id
1 'polypeptide(L)'
;MVQKEPSTGPKRRGRPRAYDPAEALTQVINTFWKAGYAGTSLDDLVEATGMNRPSLYAAFGDKRDLYIQALTHYWDRSRSGLRASLAYDLPLREALLRLYGGALSVYLAGESGPQGCFAISTATTEAIRDAKVRATLAQGLRSLDEALEERIRFAKAQGELPPHADPAALASVASATLHTLALRSRAGASRKSLDAIVDATIGVICGPV
;
A
#
# COMPACT_ATOMS: atom_id res chain seq x y z
N MET A 1 37.56 7.36 55.75
CA MET A 1 37.26 7.55 54.33
C MET A 1 36.01 6.76 54.01
N VAL A 2 34.87 7.44 53.85
CA VAL A 2 33.59 6.80 53.53
C VAL A 2 33.37 6.97 52.03
N GLN A 3 33.40 5.87 51.28
CA GLN A 3 33.09 5.87 49.83
C GLN A 3 31.59 5.99 49.62
N LYS A 4 31.21 7.02 48.89
CA LYS A 4 29.82 7.32 48.48
C LYS A 4 29.50 6.54 47.21
N GLU A 5 28.63 5.52 47.30
CA GLU A 5 28.13 4.79 46.15
C GLU A 5 27.26 5.69 45.24
N PRO A 6 27.34 5.54 43.90
CA PRO A 6 26.49 6.29 42.97
C PRO A 6 25.07 5.72 42.97
N SER A 7 24.10 6.53 43.37
CA SER A 7 22.67 6.27 43.31
C SER A 7 22.22 6.12 41.85
N THR A 8 21.91 4.90 41.42
CA THR A 8 21.19 4.62 40.18
C THR A 8 19.68 4.82 40.38
N GLY A 9 19.24 6.07 40.25
CA GLY A 9 17.82 6.40 40.20
C GLY A 9 17.15 5.85 38.90
N PRO A 10 15.87 5.39 38.94
CA PRO A 10 15.20 4.89 37.77
C PRO A 10 15.04 5.98 36.71
N LYS A 11 15.43 5.68 35.46
CA LYS A 11 15.21 6.56 34.29
C LYS A 11 13.73 6.97 34.26
N ARG A 12 13.48 8.29 34.37
CA ARG A 12 12.15 8.87 34.20
C ARG A 12 11.57 8.38 32.87
N ARG A 13 10.51 7.55 32.95
CA ARG A 13 9.65 7.24 31.79
C ARG A 13 9.10 8.57 31.28
N GLY A 14 9.38 8.89 30.00
CA GLY A 14 8.81 10.07 29.36
C GLY A 14 7.28 10.04 29.46
N ARG A 15 6.67 11.24 29.46
CA ARG A 15 5.20 11.38 29.45
C ARG A 15 4.61 10.47 28.36
N PRO A 16 3.56 9.69 28.65
CA PRO A 16 2.90 8.86 27.62
C PRO A 16 2.58 9.70 26.40
N ARG A 17 2.86 9.20 25.19
CA ARG A 17 2.49 9.86 23.96
C ARG A 17 0.98 10.03 23.93
N ALA A 18 0.50 11.26 23.71
CA ALA A 18 -0.93 11.57 23.68
C ALA A 18 -1.61 11.10 22.36
N TYR A 19 -0.92 10.36 21.50
CA TYR A 19 -1.40 9.87 20.19
C TYR A 19 -0.84 8.48 19.88
N ASP A 20 -1.60 7.70 19.08
CA ASP A 20 -1.12 6.45 18.48
C ASP A 20 -0.44 6.78 17.12
N PRO A 21 0.85 6.47 16.93
CA PRO A 21 1.54 6.74 15.67
C PRO A 21 0.93 6.02 14.46
N ALA A 22 0.38 4.82 14.63
CA ALA A 22 -0.21 4.07 13.53
C ALA A 22 -1.56 4.67 13.10
N GLU A 23 -2.35 5.13 14.07
CA GLU A 23 -3.59 5.86 13.80
C GLU A 23 -3.31 7.20 13.13
N ALA A 24 -2.33 7.96 13.63
CA ALA A 24 -1.91 9.22 13.02
C ALA A 24 -1.47 9.02 11.56
N LEU A 25 -0.66 8.00 11.26
CA LEU A 25 -0.27 7.68 9.87
C LEU A 25 -1.46 7.29 9.00
N THR A 26 -2.46 6.62 9.55
CA THR A 26 -3.69 6.30 8.82
C THR A 26 -4.45 7.57 8.43
N GLN A 27 -4.60 8.53 9.34
CA GLN A 27 -5.21 9.83 9.05
C GLN A 27 -4.41 10.63 8.01
N VAL A 28 -3.09 10.62 8.13
CA VAL A 28 -2.18 11.25 7.17
C VAL A 28 -2.34 10.64 5.77
N ILE A 29 -2.41 9.30 5.65
CA ILE A 29 -2.64 8.62 4.39
C ILE A 29 -3.97 9.09 3.78
N ASN A 30 -5.05 9.10 4.54
CA ASN A 30 -6.36 9.51 4.05
C ASN A 30 -6.36 10.97 3.57
N THR A 31 -5.66 11.86 4.28
CA THR A 31 -5.54 13.28 3.90
C THR A 31 -4.78 13.45 2.58
N PHE A 32 -3.62 12.81 2.43
CA PHE A 32 -2.88 12.80 1.18
C PHE A 32 -3.64 12.11 0.04
N TRP A 33 -4.43 11.08 0.34
CA TRP A 33 -5.20 10.36 -0.69
C TRP A 33 -6.28 11.23 -1.31
N LYS A 34 -6.94 12.08 -0.50
CA LYS A 34 -7.98 13.02 -0.95
C LYS A 34 -7.42 14.12 -1.86
N ALA A 35 -6.36 14.79 -1.41
CA ALA A 35 -5.86 16.04 -2.03
C ALA A 35 -4.54 15.88 -2.81
N GLY A 36 -3.89 14.73 -2.72
CA GLY A 36 -2.52 14.54 -3.21
C GLY A 36 -1.48 15.24 -2.33
N TYR A 37 -0.19 15.02 -2.62
CA TYR A 37 0.89 15.64 -1.86
C TYR A 37 0.88 17.16 -1.96
N ALA A 38 0.79 17.70 -3.19
CA ALA A 38 0.83 19.14 -3.41
C ALA A 38 -0.38 19.89 -2.83
N GLY A 39 -1.57 19.27 -2.91
CA GLY A 39 -2.83 19.86 -2.43
C GLY A 39 -3.05 19.76 -0.92
N THR A 40 -2.23 19.02 -0.18
CA THR A 40 -2.34 18.86 1.27
C THR A 40 -1.47 19.90 1.98
N SER A 41 -2.03 20.69 2.88
CA SER A 41 -1.30 21.62 3.75
C SER A 41 -0.88 20.95 5.07
N LEU A 42 0.01 21.61 5.83
CA LEU A 42 0.32 21.16 7.19
C LEU A 42 -0.86 21.35 8.15
N ASP A 43 -1.73 22.31 7.89
CA ASP A 43 -2.92 22.55 8.70
C ASP A 43 -3.92 21.41 8.51
N ASP A 44 -4.10 20.91 7.28
CA ASP A 44 -4.94 19.73 7.01
C ASP A 44 -4.43 18.50 7.77
N LEU A 45 -3.11 18.31 7.86
CA LEU A 45 -2.49 17.20 8.57
C LEU A 45 -2.63 17.33 10.09
N VAL A 46 -2.52 18.54 10.62
CA VAL A 46 -2.74 18.87 12.03
C VAL A 46 -4.20 18.62 12.41
N GLU A 47 -5.14 19.07 11.59
CA GLU A 47 -6.58 18.86 11.80
C GLU A 47 -6.91 17.36 11.76
N ALA A 48 -6.46 16.65 10.74
CA ALA A 48 -6.74 15.23 10.56
C ALA A 48 -6.19 14.36 11.69
N THR A 49 -4.99 14.68 12.20
CA THR A 49 -4.33 13.87 13.25
C THR A 49 -4.68 14.31 14.67
N GLY A 50 -5.29 15.47 14.85
CA GLY A 50 -5.50 16.11 16.17
C GLY A 50 -4.19 16.50 16.88
N MET A 51 -3.04 16.41 16.21
CA MET A 51 -1.73 16.77 16.75
C MET A 51 -1.46 18.25 16.49
N ASN A 52 -0.78 18.92 17.42
CA ASN A 52 -0.25 20.26 17.11
C ASN A 52 1.00 20.17 16.21
N ARG A 53 1.32 21.25 15.50
CA ARG A 53 2.48 21.29 14.58
C ARG A 53 3.81 20.85 15.21
N PRO A 54 4.22 21.33 16.43
CA PRO A 54 5.45 20.89 17.05
C PRO A 54 5.49 19.38 17.32
N SER A 55 4.39 18.77 17.74
CA SER A 55 4.29 17.33 17.98
C SER A 55 4.35 16.54 16.67
N LEU A 56 3.72 17.04 15.61
CA LEU A 56 3.75 16.41 14.28
C LEU A 56 5.19 16.39 13.72
N TYR A 57 5.90 17.53 13.77
CA TYR A 57 7.30 17.64 13.36
C TYR A 57 8.24 16.78 14.20
N ALA A 58 8.06 16.77 15.51
CA ALA A 58 8.88 15.96 16.41
C ALA A 58 8.68 14.45 16.20
N ALA A 59 7.49 14.03 15.76
CA ALA A 59 7.16 12.64 15.56
C ALA A 59 7.58 12.12 14.18
N PHE A 60 7.38 12.92 13.13
CA PHE A 60 7.42 12.45 11.74
C PHE A 60 8.38 13.26 10.84
N GLY A 61 8.96 14.35 11.31
CA GLY A 61 9.74 15.25 10.49
C GLY A 61 8.87 16.25 9.72
N ASP A 62 9.35 16.72 8.59
CA ASP A 62 8.62 17.65 7.75
C ASP A 62 7.50 16.96 6.94
N LYS A 63 6.73 17.73 6.16
CA LYS A 63 5.64 17.21 5.31
C LYS A 63 6.14 16.14 4.34
N ARG A 64 7.36 16.28 3.83
CA ARG A 64 7.98 15.34 2.91
C ARG A 64 8.31 14.03 3.62
N ASP A 65 8.93 14.10 4.80
CA ASP A 65 9.26 12.92 5.60
C ASP A 65 7.99 12.18 6.02
N LEU A 66 6.96 12.90 6.45
CA LEU A 66 5.67 12.35 6.80
C LEU A 66 5.00 11.65 5.61
N TYR A 67 5.07 12.23 4.41
CA TYR A 67 4.54 11.61 3.19
C TYR A 67 5.28 10.30 2.84
N ILE A 68 6.61 10.28 2.95
CA ILE A 68 7.41 9.07 2.71
C ILE A 68 7.08 7.97 3.72
N GLN A 69 6.89 8.33 5.01
CA GLN A 69 6.46 7.38 6.03
C GLN A 69 5.05 6.85 5.75
N ALA A 70 4.12 7.72 5.33
CA ALA A 70 2.77 7.33 4.90
C ALA A 70 2.82 6.34 3.73
N LEU A 71 3.63 6.62 2.71
CA LEU A 71 3.81 5.75 1.55
C LEU A 71 4.40 4.39 1.93
N THR A 72 5.40 4.38 2.81
CA THR A 72 6.01 3.15 3.34
C THR A 72 4.99 2.34 4.14
N HIS A 73 4.25 2.97 5.03
CA HIS A 73 3.21 2.32 5.84
C HIS A 73 2.08 1.73 4.97
N TYR A 74 1.68 2.46 3.93
CA TYR A 74 0.71 1.96 2.94
C TYR A 74 1.20 0.67 2.27
N TRP A 75 2.46 0.64 1.81
CA TRP A 75 3.05 -0.55 1.19
C TRP A 75 3.15 -1.74 2.16
N ASP A 76 3.50 -1.49 3.43
CA ASP A 76 3.58 -2.56 4.44
C ASP A 76 2.21 -3.19 4.70
N ARG A 77 1.16 -2.38 4.79
CA ARG A 77 -0.23 -2.88 4.90
C ARG A 77 -0.67 -3.62 3.64
N SER A 78 -0.37 -3.08 2.47
CA SER A 78 -0.71 -3.71 1.18
C SER A 78 -0.02 -5.06 1.03
N ARG A 79 1.22 -5.18 1.46
CA ARG A 79 1.98 -6.44 1.46
C ARG A 79 1.33 -7.52 2.35
N SER A 80 0.81 -7.14 3.51
CA SER A 80 0.10 -8.07 4.39
C SER A 80 -1.19 -8.59 3.75
N GLY A 81 -1.98 -7.72 3.14
CA GLY A 81 -3.18 -8.08 2.39
C GLY A 81 -2.87 -8.95 1.15
N LEU A 82 -1.80 -8.62 0.44
CA LEU A 82 -1.31 -9.39 -0.72
C LEU A 82 -0.97 -10.82 -0.32
N ARG A 83 -0.18 -11.02 0.75
CA ARG A 83 0.17 -12.35 1.26
C ARG A 83 -1.05 -13.16 1.66
N ALA A 84 -2.02 -12.54 2.32
CA ALA A 84 -3.26 -13.21 2.70
C ALA A 84 -4.10 -13.62 1.48
N SER A 85 -4.13 -12.81 0.42
CA SER A 85 -4.87 -13.09 -0.81
C SER A 85 -4.19 -14.18 -1.65
N LEU A 86 -2.85 -14.19 -1.70
CA LEU A 86 -2.05 -15.14 -2.48
C LEU A 86 -1.67 -16.41 -1.70
N ALA A 87 -2.52 -16.81 -0.74
CA ALA A 87 -2.29 -18.01 0.07
C ALA A 87 -2.07 -19.26 -0.81
N TYR A 88 -1.15 -20.14 -0.36
CA TYR A 88 -0.69 -21.30 -1.13
C TYR A 88 -1.64 -22.51 -1.06
N ASP A 89 -2.59 -22.49 -0.14
CA ASP A 89 -3.64 -23.49 0.03
C ASP A 89 -4.85 -23.31 -0.92
N LEU A 90 -4.82 -22.25 -1.73
CA LEU A 90 -5.87 -21.95 -2.70
C LEU A 90 -5.39 -22.21 -4.13
N PRO A 91 -6.29 -22.63 -5.05
CA PRO A 91 -6.00 -22.57 -6.48
C PRO A 91 -5.63 -21.14 -6.92
N LEU A 92 -4.72 -21.02 -7.90
CA LEU A 92 -4.25 -19.70 -8.39
C LEU A 92 -5.40 -18.78 -8.79
N ARG A 93 -6.40 -19.31 -9.49
CA ARG A 93 -7.60 -18.57 -9.92
C ARG A 93 -8.31 -17.93 -8.74
N GLU A 94 -8.52 -18.66 -7.67
CA GLU A 94 -9.19 -18.17 -6.46
C GLU A 94 -8.33 -17.14 -5.72
N ALA A 95 -7.03 -17.38 -5.64
CA ALA A 95 -6.09 -16.44 -5.06
C ALA A 95 -6.09 -15.08 -5.80
N LEU A 96 -6.11 -15.10 -7.14
CA LEU A 96 -6.21 -13.87 -7.94
C LEU A 96 -7.58 -13.19 -7.80
N LEU A 97 -8.67 -13.94 -7.75
CA LEU A 97 -10.00 -13.37 -7.46
C LEU A 97 -10.05 -12.66 -6.12
N ARG A 98 -9.49 -13.27 -5.07
CA ARG A 98 -9.38 -12.65 -3.73
C ARG A 98 -8.51 -11.39 -3.76
N LEU A 99 -7.39 -11.42 -4.47
CA LEU A 99 -6.49 -10.28 -4.61
C LEU A 99 -7.22 -9.09 -5.27
N TYR A 100 -7.83 -9.31 -6.43
CA TYR A 100 -8.52 -8.23 -7.16
C TYR A 100 -9.76 -7.76 -6.42
N GLY A 101 -10.53 -8.66 -5.82
CA GLY A 101 -11.70 -8.33 -5.01
C GLY A 101 -11.34 -7.46 -3.81
N GLY A 102 -10.28 -7.82 -3.09
CA GLY A 102 -9.74 -7.03 -1.98
C GLY A 102 -9.23 -5.66 -2.42
N ALA A 103 -8.51 -5.59 -3.54
CA ALA A 103 -8.05 -4.34 -4.12
C ALA A 103 -9.22 -3.42 -4.51
N LEU A 104 -10.22 -3.96 -5.21
CA LEU A 104 -11.43 -3.21 -5.60
C LEU A 104 -12.22 -2.70 -4.40
N SER A 105 -12.30 -3.48 -3.31
CA SER A 105 -12.92 -3.02 -2.06
C SER A 105 -12.23 -1.77 -1.51
N VAL A 106 -10.88 -1.71 -1.57
CA VAL A 106 -10.12 -0.53 -1.16
C VAL A 106 -10.29 0.62 -2.15
N TYR A 107 -10.18 0.35 -3.46
CA TYR A 107 -10.21 1.39 -4.50
C TYR A 107 -11.55 2.10 -4.62
N LEU A 108 -12.63 1.43 -4.27
CA LEU A 108 -14.00 1.96 -4.34
C LEU A 108 -14.49 2.57 -3.02
N ALA A 109 -13.76 2.43 -1.92
CA ALA A 109 -14.23 2.75 -0.55
C ALA A 109 -14.02 4.21 -0.09
N GLY A 110 -13.65 5.16 -0.93
CA GLY A 110 -13.42 6.54 -0.51
C GLY A 110 -14.71 7.26 -0.09
N GLU A 111 -14.66 8.05 0.99
CA GLU A 111 -15.81 8.84 1.50
C GLU A 111 -16.40 9.81 0.45
N SER A 112 -15.56 10.36 -0.41
CA SER A 112 -15.95 11.32 -1.46
C SER A 112 -16.06 10.66 -2.85
N GLY A 113 -16.07 9.32 -2.90
CA GLY A 113 -16.08 8.53 -4.13
C GLY A 113 -14.85 7.63 -4.26
N PRO A 114 -14.74 6.90 -5.39
CA PRO A 114 -13.65 5.96 -5.61
C PRO A 114 -12.26 6.61 -5.50
N GLN A 115 -11.40 6.08 -4.63
CA GLN A 115 -10.09 6.68 -4.33
C GLN A 115 -8.92 6.06 -5.09
N GLY A 116 -9.09 4.87 -5.68
CA GLY A 116 -8.02 4.14 -6.36
C GLY A 116 -6.93 3.64 -5.41
N CYS A 117 -5.70 3.50 -5.91
CA CYS A 117 -4.53 3.13 -5.12
C CYS A 117 -3.80 4.39 -4.63
N PHE A 118 -3.50 4.49 -3.34
CA PHE A 118 -2.77 5.62 -2.76
C PHE A 118 -1.44 5.88 -3.47
N ALA A 119 -0.61 4.83 -3.61
CA ALA A 119 0.70 4.97 -4.23
C ALA A 119 0.61 5.44 -5.71
N ILE A 120 -0.27 4.83 -6.51
CA ILE A 120 -0.46 5.22 -7.90
C ILE A 120 -1.06 6.63 -8.03
N SER A 121 -1.98 6.98 -7.15
CA SER A 121 -2.68 8.27 -7.22
C SER A 121 -1.84 9.45 -6.75
N THR A 122 -0.85 9.25 -5.88
CA THR A 122 -0.12 10.35 -5.24
C THR A 122 1.39 10.33 -5.54
N ALA A 123 2.02 9.14 -5.62
CA ALA A 123 3.48 9.07 -5.69
C ALA A 123 4.04 9.17 -7.12
N THR A 124 3.27 8.86 -8.15
CA THR A 124 3.75 8.90 -9.54
C THR A 124 4.19 10.29 -9.97
N THR A 125 3.45 11.33 -9.59
CA THR A 125 3.80 12.74 -9.90
C THR A 125 5.00 13.21 -9.07
N GLU A 126 5.02 12.87 -7.78
CA GLU A 126 6.09 13.29 -6.87
C GLU A 126 7.42 12.57 -7.14
N ALA A 127 7.39 11.34 -7.63
CA ALA A 127 8.56 10.55 -8.01
C ALA A 127 9.43 11.23 -9.10
N ILE A 128 8.88 12.14 -9.88
CA ILE A 128 9.61 12.92 -10.88
C ILE A 128 10.61 13.84 -10.18
N ARG A 129 10.20 14.47 -9.08
CA ARG A 129 10.93 15.53 -8.38
C ARG A 129 11.67 15.06 -7.13
N ASP A 130 11.26 13.94 -6.55
CA ASP A 130 11.80 13.40 -5.30
C ASP A 130 12.37 12.00 -5.49
N ALA A 131 13.70 11.86 -5.37
CA ALA A 131 14.40 10.60 -5.55
C ALA A 131 14.02 9.54 -4.50
N LYS A 132 13.68 9.96 -3.25
CA LYS A 132 13.29 9.03 -2.18
C LYS A 132 11.87 8.52 -2.39
N VAL A 133 10.94 9.39 -2.81
CA VAL A 133 9.59 8.99 -3.23
C VAL A 133 9.67 8.01 -4.41
N ARG A 134 10.49 8.32 -5.41
CA ARG A 134 10.72 7.43 -6.57
C ARG A 134 11.26 6.06 -6.14
N ALA A 135 12.25 6.03 -5.25
CA ALA A 135 12.82 4.78 -4.74
C ALA A 135 11.78 3.96 -3.95
N THR A 136 10.99 4.60 -3.09
CA THR A 136 9.93 3.95 -2.30
C THR A 136 8.83 3.40 -3.20
N LEU A 137 8.40 4.16 -4.21
CA LEU A 137 7.43 3.71 -5.20
C LEU A 137 7.97 2.50 -5.98
N ALA A 138 9.18 2.61 -6.53
CA ALA A 138 9.80 1.52 -7.30
C ALA A 138 9.99 0.25 -6.47
N GLN A 139 10.34 0.37 -5.19
CA GLN A 139 10.47 -0.77 -4.29
C GLN A 139 9.11 -1.44 -4.05
N GLY A 140 8.06 -0.66 -3.80
CA GLY A 140 6.72 -1.19 -3.61
C GLY A 140 6.20 -1.95 -4.83
N LEU A 141 6.42 -1.40 -6.04
CA LEU A 141 6.05 -2.06 -7.29
C LEU A 141 6.81 -3.38 -7.50
N ARG A 142 8.15 -3.38 -7.30
CA ARG A 142 8.95 -4.61 -7.39
C ARG A 142 8.49 -5.67 -6.40
N SER A 143 8.22 -5.30 -5.14
CA SER A 143 7.73 -6.26 -4.13
C SER A 143 6.38 -6.87 -4.48
N LEU A 144 5.52 -6.14 -5.18
CA LEU A 144 4.26 -6.65 -5.72
C LEU A 144 4.52 -7.67 -6.84
N ASP A 145 5.36 -7.32 -7.81
CA ASP A 145 5.71 -8.17 -8.96
C ASP A 145 6.36 -9.47 -8.48
N GLU A 146 7.33 -9.39 -7.54
CA GLU A 146 8.03 -10.54 -6.94
C GLU A 146 7.05 -11.49 -6.24
N ALA A 147 6.11 -10.98 -5.46
CA ALA A 147 5.12 -11.80 -4.76
C ALA A 147 4.16 -12.50 -5.73
N LEU A 148 3.73 -11.82 -6.78
CA LEU A 148 2.89 -12.40 -7.84
C LEU A 148 3.66 -13.47 -8.62
N GLU A 149 4.91 -13.19 -9.00
CA GLU A 149 5.76 -14.14 -9.72
C GLU A 149 6.00 -15.41 -8.89
N GLU A 150 6.31 -15.28 -7.60
CA GLU A 150 6.51 -16.41 -6.70
C GLU A 150 5.25 -17.29 -6.62
N ARG A 151 4.07 -16.67 -6.45
CA ARG A 151 2.79 -17.39 -6.40
C ARG A 151 2.46 -18.09 -7.72
N ILE A 152 2.70 -17.44 -8.86
CA ILE A 152 2.45 -18.01 -10.19
C ILE A 152 3.45 -19.16 -10.49
N ARG A 153 4.71 -19.01 -10.08
CA ARG A 153 5.72 -20.06 -10.19
C ARG A 153 5.32 -21.30 -9.36
N PHE A 154 4.81 -21.09 -8.16
CA PHE A 154 4.27 -22.19 -7.34
C PHE A 154 3.10 -22.89 -8.05
N ALA A 155 2.12 -22.16 -8.55
CA ALA A 155 0.98 -22.72 -9.28
C ALA A 155 1.42 -23.54 -10.51
N LYS A 156 2.41 -23.04 -11.26
CA LYS A 156 2.99 -23.79 -12.38
C LYS A 156 3.64 -25.10 -11.92
N ALA A 157 4.35 -25.10 -10.80
CA ALA A 157 4.96 -26.30 -10.23
C ALA A 157 3.91 -27.31 -9.74
N GLN A 158 2.72 -26.86 -9.34
CA GLN A 158 1.59 -27.71 -8.97
C GLN A 158 0.77 -28.19 -10.19
N GLY A 159 1.14 -27.81 -11.41
CA GLY A 159 0.42 -28.19 -12.63
C GLY A 159 -0.85 -27.38 -12.91
N GLU A 160 -1.10 -26.28 -12.17
CA GLU A 160 -2.24 -25.38 -12.41
C GLU A 160 -2.08 -24.55 -13.69
N LEU A 161 -0.87 -24.46 -14.22
CA LEU A 161 -0.53 -23.72 -15.44
C LEU A 161 0.24 -24.62 -16.42
N PRO A 162 0.14 -24.31 -17.74
CA PRO A 162 0.84 -25.09 -18.74
C PRO A 162 2.38 -24.97 -18.58
N PRO A 163 3.16 -26.00 -18.98
CA PRO A 163 4.62 -26.03 -18.82
C PRO A 163 5.35 -24.84 -19.48
N HIS A 164 4.80 -24.30 -20.55
CA HIS A 164 5.38 -23.14 -21.27
C HIS A 164 5.00 -21.79 -20.66
N ALA A 165 4.14 -21.74 -19.63
CA ALA A 165 3.79 -20.47 -18.97
C ALA A 165 5.05 -19.79 -18.40
N ASP A 166 5.15 -18.49 -18.61
CA ASP A 166 6.22 -17.64 -18.05
C ASP A 166 5.69 -16.92 -16.79
N PRO A 167 6.11 -17.32 -15.58
CA PRO A 167 5.62 -16.71 -14.34
C PRO A 167 5.91 -15.20 -14.25
N ALA A 168 7.05 -14.72 -14.76
CA ALA A 168 7.41 -13.30 -14.70
C ALA A 168 6.53 -12.46 -15.64
N ALA A 169 6.28 -12.94 -16.86
CA ALA A 169 5.38 -12.29 -17.80
C ALA A 169 3.94 -12.23 -17.26
N LEU A 170 3.44 -13.34 -16.69
CA LEU A 170 2.10 -13.41 -16.12
C LEU A 170 1.97 -12.53 -14.85
N ALA A 171 3.02 -12.44 -14.02
CA ALA A 171 3.06 -11.53 -12.88
C ALA A 171 2.96 -10.07 -13.32
N SER A 172 3.67 -9.70 -14.39
CA SER A 172 3.59 -8.36 -14.96
C SER A 172 2.18 -8.02 -15.47
N VAL A 173 1.48 -8.97 -16.09
CA VAL A 173 0.07 -8.82 -16.49
C VAL A 173 -0.82 -8.63 -15.27
N ALA A 174 -0.60 -9.46 -14.23
CA ALA A 174 -1.41 -9.40 -13.00
C ALA A 174 -1.22 -8.05 -12.26
N SER A 175 0.02 -7.55 -12.12
CA SER A 175 0.29 -6.27 -11.47
C SER A 175 -0.20 -5.09 -12.29
N ALA A 176 -0.03 -5.10 -13.62
CA ALA A 176 -0.56 -4.08 -14.52
C ALA A 176 -2.09 -3.96 -14.42
N THR A 177 -2.78 -5.08 -14.21
CA THR A 177 -4.22 -5.09 -14.00
C THR A 177 -4.60 -4.36 -12.70
N LEU A 178 -3.89 -4.58 -11.57
CA LEU A 178 -4.12 -3.82 -10.34
C LEU A 178 -3.99 -2.31 -10.56
N HIS A 179 -2.98 -1.87 -11.31
CA HIS A 179 -2.80 -0.46 -11.64
C HIS A 179 -3.93 0.08 -12.52
N THR A 180 -4.36 -0.70 -13.51
CA THR A 180 -5.51 -0.36 -14.37
C THR A 180 -6.80 -0.26 -13.59
N LEU A 181 -7.08 -1.20 -12.68
CA LEU A 181 -8.25 -1.15 -11.80
C LEU A 181 -8.24 0.10 -10.91
N ALA A 182 -7.09 0.44 -10.33
CA ALA A 182 -6.94 1.64 -9.50
C ALA A 182 -7.23 2.94 -10.27
N LEU A 183 -6.67 3.08 -11.47
CA LEU A 183 -6.89 4.26 -12.33
C LEU A 183 -8.34 4.37 -12.79
N ARG A 184 -8.93 3.26 -13.26
CA ARG A 184 -10.29 3.24 -13.75
C ARG A 184 -11.34 3.43 -12.66
N SER A 185 -11.12 2.88 -11.46
CA SER A 185 -12.02 3.15 -10.33
C SER A 185 -12.04 4.64 -10.00
N ARG A 186 -10.87 5.29 -9.94
CA ARG A 186 -10.77 6.75 -9.70
C ARG A 186 -11.40 7.57 -10.84
N ALA A 187 -11.39 7.05 -12.05
CA ALA A 187 -12.09 7.66 -13.21
C ALA A 187 -13.60 7.39 -13.24
N GLY A 188 -14.17 6.75 -12.20
CA GLY A 188 -15.60 6.52 -12.07
C GLY A 188 -16.12 5.28 -12.82
N ALA A 189 -15.26 4.33 -13.20
CA ALA A 189 -15.71 3.08 -13.82
C ALA A 189 -16.62 2.29 -12.89
N SER A 190 -17.70 1.70 -13.43
CA SER A 190 -18.63 0.89 -12.64
C SER A 190 -17.97 -0.40 -12.14
N ARG A 191 -18.43 -0.91 -10.98
CA ARG A 191 -17.97 -2.19 -10.44
C ARG A 191 -18.06 -3.31 -11.49
N LYS A 192 -19.16 -3.39 -12.24
CA LYS A 192 -19.36 -4.37 -13.32
C LYS A 192 -18.26 -4.28 -14.39
N SER A 193 -17.87 -3.07 -14.79
CA SER A 193 -16.81 -2.88 -15.79
C SER A 193 -15.43 -3.30 -15.25
N LEU A 194 -15.18 -3.06 -13.96
CA LEU A 194 -13.93 -3.46 -13.30
C LEU A 194 -13.86 -4.98 -13.12
N ASP A 195 -14.96 -5.62 -12.73
CA ASP A 195 -15.04 -7.08 -12.61
C ASP A 195 -14.81 -7.77 -13.98
N ALA A 196 -15.32 -7.22 -15.08
CA ALA A 196 -15.05 -7.75 -16.43
C ALA A 196 -13.55 -7.70 -16.80
N ILE A 197 -12.80 -6.71 -16.33
CA ILE A 197 -11.34 -6.65 -16.52
C ILE A 197 -10.66 -7.76 -15.69
N VAL A 198 -11.12 -7.98 -14.47
CA VAL A 198 -10.61 -9.06 -13.60
C VAL A 198 -10.83 -10.42 -14.26
N ASP A 199 -12.05 -10.70 -14.73
CA ASP A 199 -12.39 -11.97 -15.38
C ASP A 199 -11.54 -12.22 -16.64
N ALA A 200 -11.38 -11.19 -17.48
CA ALA A 200 -10.53 -11.27 -18.66
C ALA A 200 -9.06 -11.55 -18.30
N THR A 201 -8.53 -10.86 -17.28
CA THR A 201 -7.14 -11.07 -16.82
C THR A 201 -6.94 -12.48 -16.29
N ILE A 202 -7.87 -12.96 -15.46
CA ILE A 202 -7.81 -14.33 -14.92
C ILE A 202 -7.92 -15.36 -16.03
N GLY A 203 -8.74 -15.12 -17.04
CA GLY A 203 -8.80 -15.95 -18.24
C GLY A 203 -7.48 -16.03 -19.00
N VAL A 204 -6.77 -14.91 -19.11
CA VAL A 204 -5.42 -14.86 -19.73
C VAL A 204 -4.38 -15.62 -18.89
N ILE A 205 -4.41 -15.48 -17.57
CA ILE A 205 -3.40 -16.09 -16.68
C ILE A 205 -3.65 -17.58 -16.46
N CYS A 206 -4.91 -17.96 -16.15
CA CYS A 206 -5.26 -19.32 -15.72
C CYS A 206 -5.91 -20.17 -16.83
N GLY A 207 -6.13 -19.60 -18.03
CA GLY A 207 -6.90 -20.24 -19.08
C GLY A 207 -8.43 -20.08 -18.89
N PRO A 208 -9.23 -20.51 -19.86
CA PRO A 208 -10.69 -20.49 -19.77
C PRO A 208 -11.17 -21.44 -18.64
N VAL A 209 -12.40 -21.20 -18.18
CA VAL A 209 -13.09 -22.09 -17.21
C VAL A 209 -13.67 -23.28 -17.99
#